data_efef9b1acc703802da0ac4b98d0abf44
#
_entry.id   efef9b1acc703802da0ac4b98d0abf44
#
_cell.length_a   1.000
_cell.length_b   1.000
_cell.length_c   1.000
_cell.angle_alpha   90.00
_cell.angle_beta   90.00
_cell.angle_gamma   90.00
#
_symmetry.space_group_name_H-M   'P 1'
#
loop_
_entity.id
_entity.type
_entity.pdbx_description
1 polymer ?
#
loop_
_entity_poly.entity_id
_entity_poly.type
_entity_poly.pdbx_seq_one_letter_code
_entity_poly.pdbx_strand_id
1 'polypeptide(L)'
;MTFDPDASWRLHHQVAVRPEPFGALLYHFGTRKLSFLKNRTIVEVINSLGDHPDVRSACRAAGVDDAQQGPYLHALGVLAESKMLVTGENT
;
A
#
# COMPACT_ATOMS: atom_id res chain seq x y z
N MET A 1 -12.23 -11.05 3.08
CA MET A 1 -11.10 -11.56 2.30
C MET A 1 -9.79 -11.19 2.98
N THR A 2 -8.86 -12.11 3.07
CA THR A 2 -7.61 -11.90 3.79
C THR A 2 -6.57 -11.28 2.87
N PHE A 3 -5.89 -10.25 3.34
CA PHE A 3 -4.78 -9.65 2.62
C PHE A 3 -3.59 -10.62 2.61
N ASP A 4 -3.08 -10.92 1.43
CA ASP A 4 -1.96 -11.86 1.28
C ASP A 4 -0.68 -11.07 0.95
N PRO A 5 0.25 -10.95 1.91
CA PRO A 5 1.49 -10.21 1.67
C PRO A 5 2.47 -10.90 0.73
N ASP A 6 2.22 -12.17 0.40
CA ASP A 6 3.05 -12.90 -0.55
C ASP A 6 2.52 -12.80 -1.98
N ALA A 7 1.40 -12.14 -2.17
CA ALA A 7 0.86 -11.87 -3.50
C ALA A 7 1.40 -10.54 -4.03
N SER A 8 1.23 -10.35 -5.33
CA SER A 8 1.61 -9.09 -5.99
C SER A 8 0.47 -8.10 -5.86
N TRP A 9 0.72 -6.96 -5.26
CA TRP A 9 -0.25 -5.90 -5.06
C TRP A 9 0.22 -4.59 -5.69
N ARG A 10 -0.71 -3.69 -5.93
CA ARG A 10 -0.40 -2.35 -6.42
C ARG A 10 -1.53 -1.40 -6.07
N LEU A 11 -1.30 -0.11 -6.20
CA LEU A 11 -2.35 0.89 -6.05
C LEU A 11 -3.41 0.70 -7.14
N HIS A 12 -4.67 0.82 -6.76
CA HIS A 12 -5.76 0.84 -7.73
C HIS A 12 -5.54 2.01 -8.67
N HIS A 13 -5.85 1.82 -9.96
CA HIS A 13 -5.59 2.85 -10.98
C HIS A 13 -6.36 4.14 -10.75
N GLN A 14 -7.43 4.11 -9.95
CA GLN A 14 -8.22 5.30 -9.62
C GLN A 14 -7.77 5.95 -8.31
N VAL A 15 -6.66 5.53 -7.72
CA VAL A 15 -6.14 6.12 -6.50
C VAL A 15 -5.03 7.11 -6.82
N ALA A 16 -5.19 8.34 -6.35
CA ALA A 16 -4.15 9.35 -6.43
C ALA A 16 -3.42 9.43 -5.09
N VAL A 17 -2.09 9.59 -5.15
CA VAL A 17 -1.25 9.77 -3.98
C VAL A 17 -0.81 11.21 -3.94
N ARG A 18 -1.14 11.90 -2.86
CA ARG A 18 -0.74 13.29 -2.67
C ARG A 18 0.28 13.37 -1.53
N PRO A 19 1.52 13.76 -1.79
CA PRO A 19 2.51 13.92 -0.74
C PRO A 19 2.11 15.02 0.24
N GLU A 20 2.31 14.74 1.53
CA GLU A 20 2.03 15.70 2.60
C GLU A 20 3.21 15.68 3.58
N PRO A 21 3.39 16.73 4.39
CA PRO A 21 4.49 16.74 5.37
C PRO A 21 4.46 15.55 6.33
N PHE A 22 3.27 15.06 6.67
CA PHE A 22 3.11 13.92 7.58
C PHE A 22 3.27 12.56 6.89
N GLY A 23 3.26 12.51 5.55
CA GLY A 23 3.30 11.27 4.79
C GLY A 23 2.61 11.41 3.45
N ALA A 24 1.37 10.97 3.34
CA ALA A 24 0.61 11.12 2.11
C ALA A 24 -0.89 10.98 2.36
N LEU A 25 -1.66 11.51 1.42
CA LEU A 25 -3.09 11.35 1.37
C LEU A 25 -3.41 10.51 0.13
N LEU A 26 -4.19 9.45 0.31
CA LEU A 26 -4.69 8.64 -0.80
C LEU A 26 -6.14 9.00 -1.06
N TYR A 27 -6.48 9.23 -2.32
CA TYR A 27 -7.86 9.51 -2.71
C TYR A 27 -8.28 8.53 -3.82
N HIS A 28 -9.37 7.82 -3.59
CA HIS A 28 -9.91 6.87 -4.55
C HIS A 28 -11.07 7.55 -5.31
N PHE A 29 -10.86 7.83 -6.58
CA PHE A 29 -11.86 8.51 -7.39
C PHE A 29 -13.14 7.70 -7.57
N GLY A 30 -13.02 6.38 -7.63
CA GLY A 30 -14.17 5.51 -7.82
C GLY A 30 -15.09 5.43 -6.61
N THR A 31 -14.51 5.22 -5.42
CA THR A 31 -15.28 5.07 -4.18
C THR A 31 -15.43 6.38 -3.43
N ARG A 32 -14.63 7.39 -3.78
CA ARG A 32 -14.55 8.69 -3.13
C ARG A 32 -14.06 8.60 -1.68
N LYS A 33 -13.34 7.53 -1.34
CA LYS A 33 -12.76 7.37 -0.02
C LYS A 33 -11.40 8.03 0.06
N LEU A 34 -11.06 8.48 1.26
CA LEU A 34 -9.78 9.06 1.58
C LEU A 34 -9.07 8.20 2.61
N SER A 35 -7.77 8.10 2.50
CA SER A 35 -6.94 7.43 3.51
C SER A 35 -5.71 8.26 3.77
N PHE A 36 -5.31 8.34 5.04
CA PHE A 36 -4.12 9.08 5.44
C PHE A 36 -3.00 8.12 5.77
N LEU A 37 -1.83 8.36 5.22
CA LEU A 37 -0.62 7.62 5.54
C LEU A 37 0.27 8.54 6.35
N LYS A 38 0.48 8.21 7.63
CA LYS A 38 1.21 9.09 8.55
C LYS A 38 2.66 8.70 8.74
N ASN A 39 3.23 8.00 7.78
CA ASN A 39 4.58 7.48 7.88
C ASN A 39 5.18 7.44 6.48
N ARG A 40 6.37 8.03 6.33
CA ARG A 40 7.01 8.09 5.00
C ARG A 40 7.43 6.73 4.49
N THR A 41 7.78 5.81 5.39
CA THR A 41 8.18 4.48 4.99
C THR A 41 7.05 3.74 4.31
N ILE A 42 5.82 3.83 4.85
CA ILE A 42 4.69 3.16 4.20
C ILE A 42 4.36 3.81 2.86
N VAL A 43 4.60 5.10 2.71
CA VAL A 43 4.43 5.77 1.42
C VAL A 43 5.40 5.20 0.40
N GLU A 44 6.66 4.98 0.79
CA GLU A 44 7.65 4.36 -0.09
C GLU A 44 7.24 2.95 -0.49
N VAL A 45 6.73 2.17 0.46
CA VAL A 45 6.24 0.82 0.16
C VAL A 45 5.14 0.87 -0.89
N ILE A 46 4.15 1.73 -0.68
CA ILE A 46 3.00 1.84 -1.58
C ILE A 46 3.42 2.29 -2.96
N ASN A 47 4.29 3.27 -3.06
CA ASN A 47 4.73 3.79 -4.35
C ASN A 47 5.54 2.77 -5.14
N SER A 48 6.14 1.79 -4.48
CA SER A 48 6.98 0.79 -5.14
C SER A 48 6.31 -0.58 -5.24
N LEU A 49 5.08 -0.74 -4.75
CA LEU A 49 4.41 -2.06 -4.76
C LEU A 49 4.41 -2.71 -6.13
N GLY A 50 4.12 -1.95 -7.17
CA GLY A 50 4.05 -2.48 -8.52
C GLY A 50 5.39 -2.92 -9.09
N ASP A 51 6.50 -2.53 -8.45
CA ASP A 51 7.85 -2.84 -8.92
C ASP A 51 8.40 -4.11 -8.26
N HIS A 52 7.66 -4.74 -7.36
CA HIS A 52 8.12 -5.90 -6.62
C HIS A 52 7.18 -7.09 -6.81
N PRO A 53 7.70 -8.32 -6.72
CA PRO A 53 6.86 -9.50 -6.92
C PRO A 53 5.87 -9.74 -5.79
N ASP A 54 6.13 -9.19 -4.61
CA ASP A 54 5.22 -9.32 -3.47
C ASP A 54 5.39 -8.13 -2.51
N VAL A 55 4.50 -8.06 -1.53
CA VAL A 55 4.49 -6.95 -0.57
C VAL A 55 5.71 -7.00 0.35
N ARG A 56 6.13 -8.20 0.72
CA ARG A 56 7.29 -8.33 1.63
C ARG A 56 8.56 -7.78 1.00
N SER A 57 8.75 -8.03 -0.30
CA SER A 57 9.90 -7.47 -1.03
C SER A 57 9.86 -5.96 -1.07
N ALA A 58 8.67 -5.38 -1.27
CA ALA A 58 8.52 -3.93 -1.26
C ALA A 58 8.86 -3.35 0.11
N CYS A 59 8.44 -4.02 1.18
CA CYS A 59 8.77 -3.59 2.54
C CYS A 59 10.26 -3.62 2.78
N ARG A 60 10.94 -4.71 2.38
CA ARG A 60 12.39 -4.82 2.55
C ARG A 60 13.11 -3.71 1.78
N ALA A 61 12.67 -3.43 0.57
CA ALA A 61 13.28 -2.37 -0.24
C ALA A 61 13.13 -0.99 0.41
N ALA A 62 12.10 -0.79 1.20
CA ALA A 62 11.88 0.46 1.94
C ALA A 62 12.59 0.47 3.30
N GLY A 63 13.35 -0.57 3.62
CA GLY A 63 14.09 -0.63 4.87
C GLY A 63 13.34 -1.28 6.02
N VAL A 64 12.21 -1.94 5.75
CA VAL A 64 11.42 -2.63 6.77
C VAL A 64 11.78 -4.10 6.72
N ASP A 65 12.51 -4.59 7.74
CA ASP A 65 12.87 -6.01 7.76
C ASP A 65 11.69 -6.86 8.24
N ASP A 66 11.84 -8.19 8.12
CA ASP A 66 10.75 -9.11 8.38
C ASP A 66 10.18 -9.00 9.80
N ALA A 67 11.02 -8.70 10.79
CA ALA A 67 10.57 -8.56 12.17
C ALA A 67 9.71 -7.33 12.38
N GLN A 68 9.82 -6.33 11.51
CA GLN A 68 9.13 -5.06 11.64
C GLN A 68 7.93 -4.91 10.71
N GLN A 69 7.65 -5.91 9.89
CA GLN A 69 6.61 -5.81 8.86
C GLN A 69 5.18 -5.85 9.40
N GLY A 70 4.95 -6.43 10.57
CA GLY A 70 3.60 -6.61 11.09
C GLY A 70 2.69 -5.39 10.99
N PRO A 71 3.08 -4.24 11.58
CA PRO A 71 2.23 -3.03 11.51
C PRO A 71 2.02 -2.53 10.09
N TYR A 72 3.04 -2.66 9.23
CA TYR A 72 2.92 -2.25 7.83
C TYR A 72 1.96 -3.15 7.07
N LEU A 73 2.04 -4.46 7.28
CA LEU A 73 1.15 -5.40 6.65
C LEU A 73 -0.30 -5.17 7.09
N HIS A 74 -0.50 -4.85 8.37
CA HIS A 74 -1.83 -4.51 8.85
C HIS A 74 -2.39 -3.27 8.15
N ALA A 75 -1.59 -2.22 8.05
CA ALA A 75 -2.01 -0.99 7.39
C ALA A 75 -2.33 -1.22 5.91
N LEU A 76 -1.49 -2.00 5.24
CA LEU A 76 -1.72 -2.33 3.83
C LEU A 76 -2.97 -3.18 3.66
N GLY A 77 -3.25 -4.07 4.60
CA GLY A 77 -4.48 -4.86 4.60
C GLY A 77 -5.73 -3.99 4.69
N VAL A 78 -5.70 -2.96 5.53
CA VAL A 78 -6.80 -2.02 5.64
C VAL A 78 -7.00 -1.28 4.31
N LEU A 79 -5.92 -0.89 3.66
CA LEU A 79 -6.02 -0.23 2.35
C LEU A 79 -6.58 -1.17 1.29
N ALA A 80 -6.22 -2.47 1.35
CA ALA A 80 -6.76 -3.46 0.43
C ALA A 80 -8.27 -3.62 0.64
N GLU A 81 -8.74 -3.63 1.88
CA GLU A 81 -10.16 -3.70 2.17
C GLU A 81 -10.92 -2.49 1.64
N SER A 82 -10.29 -1.33 1.65
CA SER A 82 -10.87 -0.08 1.13
C SER A 82 -10.74 0.06 -0.37
N LYS A 83 -10.25 -0.99 -1.06
CA LYS A 83 -10.06 -1.00 -2.51
C LYS A 83 -8.99 -0.02 -3.00
N MET A 84 -8.15 0.47 -2.09
CA MET A 84 -7.02 1.32 -2.46
C MET A 84 -5.90 0.50 -3.10
N LEU A 85 -5.78 -0.78 -2.71
CA LEU A 85 -4.82 -1.71 -3.27
C LEU A 85 -5.56 -2.84 -3.96
N VAL A 86 -5.00 -3.32 -5.07
CA VAL A 86 -5.55 -4.45 -5.83
C VAL A 86 -4.41 -5.39 -6.19
N THR A 87 -4.75 -6.66 -6.45
CA THR A 87 -3.78 -7.61 -6.97
C THR A 87 -3.53 -7.32 -8.45
N GLY A 88 -2.41 -7.79 -8.97
CA GLY A 88 -2.06 -7.54 -10.37
C GLY A 88 -3.08 -8.05 -11.37
N GLU A 89 -3.95 -8.94 -10.98
CA GLU A 89 -4.95 -9.54 -11.87
C GLU A 89 -6.30 -8.83 -11.84
N ASN A 90 -6.53 -7.96 -10.84
CA ASN A 90 -7.82 -7.31 -10.60
C ASN A 90 -7.68 -5.80 -10.73
N THR A 91 -7.57 -5.35 -11.95
CA THR A 91 -7.48 -3.91 -12.20
C THR A 91 -8.73 -3.37 -12.82
#